data_20c10f49e0ca18cbed1ed60ae8d6167f
#
_entry.id   20c10f49e0ca18cbed1ed60ae8d6167f
#
_cell.length_a   1.000
_cell.length_b   1.000
_cell.length_c   1.000
_cell.angle_alpha   90.00
_cell.angle_beta   90.00
_cell.angle_gamma   90.00
#
_symmetry.space_group_name_H-M   'P 1'
#
loop_
_entity.id
_entity.type
_entity.pdbx_description
1 polymer ?
#
loop_
_entity_poly.entity_id
_entity_poly.type
_entity_poly.pdbx_seq_one_letter_code
_entity_poly.pdbx_strand_id
1 'polypeptide(L)'
;VASKTPGWLEKLAGMLQSGEKNGAKATGGAVDRAPTGIEWGKGIQGQGMPWEDYLGTQLPAGSRLPPNFKTFDFFDETTGIATSAKTLDTTTAAKLANPSQVYSSLKGNIDAAANFSESGLKGVTVTSSQITARELQVAIPEATTSAQWEQINRAIEYGQSKGITVKITKVN
;
A
#
# COMPACT_ATOMS: atom_id res chain seq x y z
N VAL A 1 13.32 1.11 -29.23
CA VAL A 1 14.10 1.94 -28.32
C VAL A 1 14.13 1.29 -26.97
N ALA A 2 15.33 0.90 -26.55
CA ALA A 2 15.49 0.37 -25.21
C ALA A 2 15.10 1.49 -24.23
N SER A 3 14.02 1.29 -23.51
CA SER A 3 13.65 2.18 -22.46
C SER A 3 14.70 2.08 -21.36
N LYS A 4 15.32 3.18 -21.02
CA LYS A 4 16.21 3.23 -19.87
C LYS A 4 15.38 2.97 -18.63
N THR A 5 15.82 2.05 -17.80
CA THR A 5 15.22 1.84 -16.50
C THR A 5 15.39 3.15 -15.70
N PRO A 6 14.29 3.73 -15.19
CA PRO A 6 14.40 4.90 -14.33
C PRO A 6 15.30 4.63 -13.13
N GLY A 7 16.07 5.62 -12.66
CA GLY A 7 16.97 5.45 -11.53
C GLY A 7 16.28 4.97 -10.25
N TRP A 8 15.04 5.40 -10.03
CA TRP A 8 14.26 4.94 -8.88
C TRP A 8 13.96 3.44 -8.96
N LEU A 9 13.79 2.90 -10.18
CA LEU A 9 13.52 1.48 -10.37
C LEU A 9 14.78 0.65 -10.09
N GLU A 10 15.94 1.12 -10.50
CA GLU A 10 17.21 0.46 -10.17
C GLU A 10 17.47 0.45 -8.68
N LYS A 11 17.17 1.56 -8.00
CA LYS A 11 17.29 1.67 -6.55
C LYS A 11 16.33 0.70 -5.86
N LEU A 12 15.12 0.58 -6.37
CA LEU A 12 14.14 -0.35 -5.85
C LEU A 12 14.58 -1.80 -6.02
N ALA A 13 15.10 -2.14 -7.20
CA ALA A 13 15.62 -3.47 -7.48
C ALA A 13 16.80 -3.81 -6.54
N GLY A 14 17.69 -2.84 -6.29
CA GLY A 14 18.78 -3.02 -5.35
C GLY A 14 18.30 -3.29 -3.92
N MET A 15 17.27 -2.60 -3.48
CA MET A 15 16.66 -2.84 -2.18
C MET A 15 16.01 -4.22 -2.09
N LEU A 16 15.37 -4.68 -3.14
CA LEU A 16 14.80 -6.02 -3.20
C LEU A 16 15.89 -7.08 -3.07
N GLN A 17 17.01 -6.88 -3.74
CA GLN A 17 18.13 -7.83 -3.68
C GLN A 17 18.81 -7.85 -2.32
N SER A 18 18.90 -6.71 -1.65
CA SER A 18 19.63 -6.59 -0.40
C SER A 18 18.80 -6.93 0.83
N GLY A 19 17.48 -6.70 0.80
CA GLY A 19 16.63 -6.80 1.97
C GLY A 19 15.66 -7.97 1.96
N GLU A 20 15.17 -8.35 0.78
CA GLU A 20 14.09 -9.32 0.66
C GLU A 20 14.53 -10.56 -0.09
N LYS A 21 15.35 -11.36 0.56
CA LYS A 21 15.91 -12.59 -0.04
C LYS A 21 14.84 -13.62 -0.42
N ASN A 22 13.62 -13.46 0.05
CA ASN A 22 12.54 -14.41 -0.18
C ASN A 22 11.67 -14.04 -1.39
N GLY A 23 12.15 -13.18 -2.27
CA GLY A 23 11.41 -12.81 -3.47
C GLY A 23 10.32 -11.79 -3.25
N ALA A 24 10.36 -11.06 -2.13
CA ALA A 24 9.40 -9.98 -1.87
C ALA A 24 9.45 -8.93 -2.96
N LYS A 25 8.30 -8.46 -3.38
CA LYS A 25 8.17 -7.46 -4.44
C LYS A 25 7.75 -6.12 -3.84
N ALA A 26 8.66 -5.51 -3.06
CA ALA A 26 8.43 -4.19 -2.50
C ALA A 26 8.47 -3.16 -3.64
N THR A 27 7.33 -2.71 -4.08
CA THR A 27 7.20 -1.80 -5.21
C THR A 27 7.12 -0.33 -4.81
N GLY A 28 6.87 -0.05 -3.53
CA GLY A 28 6.82 1.31 -2.99
C GLY A 28 8.16 1.83 -2.50
N GLY A 29 9.14 0.95 -2.28
CA GLY A 29 10.47 1.33 -1.84
C GLY A 29 10.60 1.52 -0.34
N ALA A 30 11.47 2.45 0.06
CA ALA A 30 11.72 2.79 1.45
C ALA A 30 11.76 4.30 1.61
N VAL A 31 11.22 4.82 2.70
CA VAL A 31 11.23 6.24 3.03
C VAL A 31 11.54 6.45 4.49
N ASP A 32 12.08 7.62 4.81
CA ASP A 32 12.28 8.01 6.20
C ASP A 32 10.94 8.31 6.86
N ARG A 33 10.86 8.03 8.14
CA ARG A 33 9.63 8.24 8.91
C ARG A 33 9.23 9.72 8.97
N ALA A 34 10.21 10.61 9.11
CA ALA A 34 9.92 12.04 9.32
C ALA A 34 9.06 12.65 8.22
N PRO A 35 9.33 12.45 6.91
CA PRO A 35 8.45 12.97 5.86
C PRO A 35 7.04 12.39 5.90
N THR A 36 6.88 11.15 6.36
CA THR A 36 5.57 10.50 6.41
C THR A 36 4.75 10.91 7.63
N GLY A 37 5.39 11.40 8.68
CA GLY A 37 4.72 11.70 9.93
C GLY A 37 4.23 10.49 10.71
N ILE A 38 4.55 9.27 10.26
CA ILE A 38 4.07 8.04 10.90
C ILE A 38 4.73 7.85 12.27
N GLU A 39 3.90 7.57 13.27
CA GLU A 39 4.34 7.14 14.59
C GLU A 39 3.75 5.75 14.85
N TRP A 40 4.61 4.73 14.73
CA TRP A 40 4.16 3.36 14.90
C TRP A 40 3.62 3.10 16.30
N GLY A 41 2.52 2.36 16.38
CA GLY A 41 1.84 2.07 17.63
C GLY A 41 0.85 3.14 18.10
N LYS A 42 0.67 4.21 17.35
CA LYS A 42 -0.23 5.32 17.72
C LYS A 42 -1.59 5.30 17.03
N GLY A 43 -1.98 4.15 16.48
CA GLY A 43 -3.30 3.97 15.87
C GLY A 43 -3.52 4.78 14.60
N ILE A 44 -4.78 4.99 14.26
CA ILE A 44 -5.15 5.64 13.00
C ILE A 44 -4.57 7.05 12.90
N GLN A 45 -4.62 7.83 13.97
CA GLN A 45 -4.13 9.21 13.94
C GLN A 45 -2.62 9.31 13.81
N GLY A 46 -1.88 8.35 14.38
CA GLY A 46 -0.43 8.32 14.29
C GLY A 46 0.10 7.56 13.08
N GLN A 47 -0.69 6.71 12.45
CA GLN A 47 -0.25 5.86 11.35
C GLN A 47 -1.05 6.10 10.07
N GLY A 48 -2.32 5.76 10.08
CA GLY A 48 -3.16 5.78 8.88
C GLY A 48 -3.31 7.16 8.27
N MET A 49 -3.64 8.15 9.08
CA MET A 49 -3.84 9.52 8.60
C MET A 49 -2.56 10.16 8.08
N PRO A 50 -1.42 10.10 8.81
CA PRO A 50 -0.17 10.60 8.27
C PRO A 50 0.24 9.93 6.96
N TRP A 51 0.06 8.62 6.85
CA TRP A 51 0.39 7.91 5.62
C TRP A 51 -0.47 8.37 4.44
N GLU A 52 -1.77 8.51 4.66
CA GLU A 52 -2.68 9.02 3.64
C GLU A 52 -2.31 10.44 3.22
N ASP A 53 -2.00 11.31 4.18
CA ASP A 53 -1.56 12.68 3.91
C ASP A 53 -0.26 12.68 3.10
N TYR A 54 0.69 11.83 3.46
CA TYR A 54 1.94 11.72 2.72
C TYR A 54 1.69 11.27 1.28
N LEU A 55 0.87 10.23 1.09
CA LEU A 55 0.52 9.77 -0.26
C LEU A 55 -0.18 10.87 -1.05
N GLY A 56 -0.96 11.72 -0.41
CA GLY A 56 -1.58 12.87 -1.05
C GLY A 56 -0.58 13.84 -1.67
N THR A 57 0.66 13.87 -1.16
CA THR A 57 1.73 14.68 -1.76
C THR A 57 2.43 13.97 -2.91
N GLN A 58 2.28 12.65 -3.02
CA GLN A 58 2.96 11.83 -4.03
C GLN A 58 2.06 11.46 -5.21
N LEU A 59 0.76 11.39 -4.99
CA LEU A 59 -0.22 11.03 -6.02
C LEU A 59 -0.71 12.28 -6.74
N PRO A 60 -1.36 12.12 -7.92
CA PRO A 60 -1.80 13.29 -8.70
C PRO A 60 -2.69 14.24 -7.91
N ALA A 61 -2.47 15.53 -8.12
CA ALA A 61 -3.28 16.57 -7.47
C ALA A 61 -4.76 16.39 -7.82
N GLY A 62 -5.61 16.53 -6.81
CA GLY A 62 -7.06 16.38 -6.98
C GLY A 62 -7.56 14.95 -6.95
N SER A 63 -6.68 13.95 -6.80
CA SER A 63 -7.08 12.55 -6.75
C SER A 63 -7.62 12.10 -5.40
N ARG A 64 -7.39 12.85 -4.33
CA ARG A 64 -7.82 12.46 -2.99
C ARG A 64 -9.34 12.50 -2.86
N LEU A 65 -9.91 11.38 -2.42
CA LEU A 65 -11.35 11.26 -2.19
C LEU A 65 -11.75 11.88 -0.85
N PRO A 66 -13.05 12.19 -0.65
CA PRO A 66 -13.49 12.73 0.64
C PRO A 66 -13.18 11.79 1.79
N PRO A 67 -12.93 12.32 3.00
CA PRO A 67 -12.73 11.47 4.18
C PRO A 67 -13.89 10.48 4.36
N ASN A 68 -13.58 9.26 4.73
CA ASN A 68 -14.53 8.16 4.91
C ASN A 68 -15.16 7.64 3.61
N PHE A 69 -14.56 7.96 2.46
CA PHE A 69 -14.98 7.32 1.21
C PHE A 69 -14.75 5.80 1.33
N LYS A 70 -15.67 5.03 0.77
CA LYS A 70 -15.62 3.57 0.91
C LYS A 70 -14.42 2.97 0.17
N THR A 71 -13.61 2.19 0.86
CA THR A 71 -12.52 1.37 0.34
C THR A 71 -11.32 2.16 -0.17
N PHE A 72 -11.52 3.10 -1.10
CA PHE A 72 -10.43 3.84 -1.70
C PHE A 72 -10.28 5.23 -1.09
N ASP A 73 -9.03 5.67 -1.02
CA ASP A 73 -8.67 6.98 -0.50
C ASP A 73 -8.33 7.96 -1.62
N PHE A 74 -7.96 7.44 -2.79
CA PHE A 74 -7.61 8.23 -3.97
C PHE A 74 -8.21 7.61 -5.22
N PHE A 75 -8.62 8.47 -6.14
CA PHE A 75 -9.02 8.06 -7.49
C PHE A 75 -8.56 9.11 -8.49
N ASP A 76 -7.67 8.70 -9.40
CA ASP A 76 -7.19 9.57 -10.46
C ASP A 76 -8.09 9.41 -11.69
N GLU A 77 -8.89 10.42 -11.97
CA GLU A 77 -9.82 10.39 -13.11
C GLU A 77 -9.09 10.31 -14.46
N THR A 78 -7.86 10.80 -14.54
CA THR A 78 -7.10 10.79 -15.79
C THR A 78 -6.64 9.39 -16.16
N THR A 79 -6.16 8.62 -15.18
CA THR A 79 -5.64 7.28 -15.42
C THR A 79 -6.64 6.18 -15.08
N GLY A 80 -7.65 6.47 -14.25
CA GLY A 80 -8.59 5.47 -13.75
C GLY A 80 -8.01 4.61 -12.62
N ILE A 81 -6.91 5.03 -12.01
CA ILE A 81 -6.30 4.28 -10.90
C ILE A 81 -6.96 4.65 -9.58
N ALA A 82 -7.50 3.65 -8.90
CA ALA A 82 -8.04 3.78 -7.54
C ALA A 82 -7.02 3.23 -6.55
N THR A 83 -6.72 3.99 -5.50
CA THR A 83 -5.69 3.65 -4.51
C THR A 83 -6.28 3.60 -3.11
N SER A 84 -6.02 2.51 -2.40
CA SER A 84 -6.31 2.37 -0.98
C SER A 84 -5.01 2.52 -0.20
N ALA A 85 -5.01 3.40 0.80
CA ALA A 85 -3.86 3.65 1.65
C ALA A 85 -4.03 2.91 2.98
N LYS A 86 -3.06 2.08 3.34
CA LYS A 86 -3.10 1.31 4.59
C LYS A 86 -1.75 1.35 5.27
N THR A 87 -1.76 1.24 6.59
CA THR A 87 -0.56 0.99 7.37
C THR A 87 -0.70 -0.33 8.11
N LEU A 88 0.41 -1.02 8.27
CA LEU A 88 0.43 -2.29 8.99
C LEU A 88 1.64 -2.31 9.90
N ASP A 89 1.40 -2.15 11.20
CA ASP A 89 2.47 -2.25 12.19
C ASP A 89 2.81 -3.72 12.43
N THR A 90 3.88 -4.18 11.81
CA THR A 90 4.35 -5.56 11.92
C THR A 90 5.08 -5.83 13.23
N THR A 91 5.38 -4.80 14.02
CA THR A 91 6.18 -4.93 15.25
C THR A 91 5.35 -5.26 16.48
N THR A 92 4.03 -5.38 16.34
CA THR A 92 3.19 -5.80 17.47
C THR A 92 3.53 -7.20 17.92
N ALA A 93 3.38 -7.46 19.22
CA ALA A 93 3.70 -8.77 19.78
C ALA A 93 2.93 -9.91 19.07
N ALA A 94 1.66 -9.69 18.76
CA ALA A 94 0.83 -10.69 18.09
C ALA A 94 1.36 -11.02 16.70
N LYS A 95 1.73 -10.02 15.91
CA LYS A 95 2.23 -10.25 14.55
C LYS A 95 3.64 -10.82 14.52
N LEU A 96 4.46 -10.51 15.53
CA LEU A 96 5.77 -11.12 15.68
C LEU A 96 5.66 -12.60 16.08
N ALA A 97 4.73 -12.91 16.98
CA ALA A 97 4.50 -14.29 17.41
C ALA A 97 3.82 -15.12 16.32
N ASN A 98 2.95 -14.52 15.52
CA ASN A 98 2.22 -15.20 14.47
C ASN A 98 2.28 -14.41 13.16
N PRO A 99 3.34 -14.59 12.35
CA PRO A 99 3.51 -13.85 11.10
C PRO A 99 2.37 -14.00 10.11
N SER A 100 1.60 -15.10 10.16
CA SER A 100 0.45 -15.28 9.27
C SER A 100 -0.63 -14.22 9.45
N GLN A 101 -0.66 -13.52 10.58
CA GLN A 101 -1.56 -12.39 10.77
C GLN A 101 -1.28 -11.23 9.82
N VAL A 102 -0.02 -11.09 9.39
CA VAL A 102 0.35 -10.09 8.37
C VAL A 102 -0.38 -10.40 7.06
N TYR A 103 -0.35 -11.66 6.63
CA TYR A 103 -1.07 -12.09 5.44
C TYR A 103 -2.58 -11.86 5.59
N SER A 104 -3.16 -12.27 6.71
CA SER A 104 -4.61 -12.14 6.93
C SER A 104 -5.08 -10.68 6.88
N SER A 105 -4.30 -9.77 7.46
CA SER A 105 -4.61 -8.33 7.42
C SER A 105 -4.59 -7.80 6.00
N LEU A 106 -3.54 -8.12 5.24
CA LEU A 106 -3.41 -7.66 3.86
C LEU A 106 -4.47 -8.29 2.95
N LYS A 107 -4.77 -9.58 3.16
CA LYS A 107 -5.81 -10.27 2.41
C LYS A 107 -7.16 -9.58 2.57
N GLY A 108 -7.51 -9.17 3.78
CA GLY A 108 -8.75 -8.43 4.03
C GLY A 108 -8.81 -7.13 3.25
N ASN A 109 -7.71 -6.39 3.22
CA ASN A 109 -7.64 -5.14 2.45
C ASN A 109 -7.71 -5.39 0.94
N ILE A 110 -7.07 -6.44 0.47
CA ILE A 110 -7.11 -6.83 -0.95
C ILE A 110 -8.52 -7.22 -1.35
N ASP A 111 -9.20 -8.03 -0.53
CA ASP A 111 -10.57 -8.44 -0.83
C ASP A 111 -11.52 -7.25 -0.88
N ALA A 112 -11.37 -6.28 0.02
CA ALA A 112 -12.17 -5.07 0.00
C ALA A 112 -11.97 -4.28 -1.30
N ALA A 113 -10.71 -4.13 -1.74
CA ALA A 113 -10.39 -3.44 -2.98
C ALA A 113 -10.92 -4.20 -4.20
N ALA A 114 -10.82 -5.54 -4.20
CA ALA A 114 -11.28 -6.37 -5.30
C ALA A 114 -12.80 -6.37 -5.42
N ASN A 115 -13.50 -6.33 -4.29
CA ASN A 115 -14.97 -6.40 -4.25
C ASN A 115 -15.67 -5.05 -4.37
N PHE A 116 -14.91 -3.96 -4.46
CA PHE A 116 -15.50 -2.62 -4.62
C PHE A 116 -16.28 -2.55 -5.93
N SER A 117 -17.54 -2.12 -5.87
CA SER A 117 -18.38 -1.91 -7.04
C SER A 117 -18.63 -0.43 -7.30
N GLU A 118 -19.11 0.29 -6.31
CA GLU A 118 -19.35 1.73 -6.43
C GLU A 118 -19.51 2.37 -5.04
N SER A 119 -19.26 3.65 -4.96
CA SER A 119 -19.55 4.45 -3.78
C SER A 119 -19.71 5.91 -4.16
N GLY A 120 -20.46 6.64 -3.35
CA GLY A 120 -20.64 8.08 -3.48
C GLY A 120 -20.64 8.72 -2.12
N LEU A 121 -19.98 9.87 -2.01
CA LEU A 121 -19.93 10.65 -0.78
C LEU A 121 -19.61 12.11 -1.11
N LYS A 122 -20.39 13.02 -0.53
CA LYS A 122 -20.18 14.46 -0.70
C LYS A 122 -20.10 14.91 -2.17
N GLY A 123 -20.97 14.36 -3.01
CA GLY A 123 -21.03 14.70 -4.42
C GLY A 123 -19.98 14.04 -5.30
N VAL A 124 -19.14 13.20 -4.74
CA VAL A 124 -18.13 12.42 -5.49
C VAL A 124 -18.61 10.98 -5.61
N THR A 125 -18.63 10.46 -6.83
CA THR A 125 -19.04 9.08 -7.12
C THR A 125 -17.94 8.39 -7.91
N VAL A 126 -17.59 7.17 -7.49
CA VAL A 126 -16.67 6.30 -8.22
C VAL A 126 -17.35 4.95 -8.44
N THR A 127 -17.34 4.49 -9.68
CA THR A 127 -17.89 3.20 -10.05
C THR A 127 -16.81 2.29 -10.61
N SER A 128 -17.01 0.99 -10.54
CA SER A 128 -16.04 0.02 -11.04
C SER A 128 -15.74 0.20 -12.53
N SER A 129 -16.71 0.68 -13.31
CA SER A 129 -16.51 0.92 -14.74
C SER A 129 -15.52 2.05 -15.04
N GLN A 130 -15.31 2.96 -14.08
CA GLN A 130 -14.34 4.05 -14.20
C GLN A 130 -12.92 3.61 -13.82
N ILE A 131 -12.78 2.51 -13.12
CA ILE A 131 -11.50 2.05 -12.57
C ILE A 131 -10.78 1.17 -13.60
N THR A 132 -9.56 1.57 -13.96
CA THR A 132 -8.70 0.80 -14.86
C THR A 132 -7.69 -0.06 -14.10
N ALA A 133 -7.30 0.37 -12.89
CA ALA A 133 -6.37 -0.36 -12.03
C ALA A 133 -6.68 -0.07 -10.57
N ARG A 134 -6.46 -1.07 -9.74
CA ARG A 134 -6.68 -0.97 -8.29
C ARG A 134 -5.38 -1.22 -7.56
N GLU A 135 -4.99 -0.27 -6.72
CA GLU A 135 -3.76 -0.34 -5.96
C GLU A 135 -4.02 -0.31 -4.46
N LEU A 136 -3.24 -1.08 -3.73
CA LEU A 136 -3.18 -1.04 -2.28
C LEU A 136 -1.78 -0.59 -1.90
N GLN A 137 -1.64 0.60 -1.34
CA GLN A 137 -0.36 1.14 -0.90
C GLN A 137 -0.22 1.00 0.60
N VAL A 138 0.71 0.16 1.03
CA VAL A 138 0.86 -0.22 2.44
C VAL A 138 2.21 0.26 2.97
N ALA A 139 2.18 1.01 4.07
CA ALA A 139 3.38 1.35 4.82
C ALA A 139 3.59 0.31 5.93
N ILE A 140 4.81 -0.18 6.06
CA ILE A 140 5.22 -1.10 7.11
C ILE A 140 6.49 -0.60 7.79
N PRO A 141 6.74 -0.98 9.06
CA PRO A 141 8.00 -0.65 9.71
C PRO A 141 9.20 -1.30 9.03
N GLU A 142 10.32 -0.61 9.02
CA GLU A 142 11.57 -1.13 8.47
C GLU A 142 12.02 -2.42 9.17
N ALA A 143 11.69 -2.57 10.45
CA ALA A 143 12.06 -3.74 11.25
C ALA A 143 11.24 -5.00 10.93
N THR A 144 10.42 -4.99 9.89
CA THR A 144 9.64 -6.16 9.46
C THR A 144 10.56 -7.35 9.22
N THR A 145 10.23 -8.50 9.82
CA THR A 145 11.08 -9.69 9.80
C THR A 145 11.01 -10.45 8.48
N SER A 146 11.98 -11.34 8.25
CA SER A 146 11.98 -12.22 7.07
C SER A 146 10.74 -13.11 7.04
N ALA A 147 10.33 -13.67 8.19
CA ALA A 147 9.12 -14.49 8.26
C ALA A 147 7.87 -13.69 7.90
N GLN A 148 7.82 -12.44 8.31
CA GLN A 148 6.70 -11.55 7.95
C GLN A 148 6.74 -11.18 6.46
N TRP A 149 7.92 -11.00 5.90
CA TRP A 149 8.07 -10.74 4.46
C TRP A 149 7.57 -11.91 3.60
N GLU A 150 7.73 -13.14 4.06
CA GLU A 150 7.13 -14.30 3.38
C GLU A 150 5.61 -14.16 3.29
N GLN A 151 4.99 -13.68 4.36
CA GLN A 151 3.55 -13.44 4.39
C GLN A 151 3.14 -12.27 3.50
N ILE A 152 3.95 -11.22 3.44
CA ILE A 152 3.73 -10.09 2.54
C ILE A 152 3.81 -10.58 1.08
N ASN A 153 4.77 -11.42 0.74
CA ASN A 153 4.87 -12.02 -0.59
C ASN A 153 3.61 -12.79 -0.98
N ARG A 154 3.10 -13.59 -0.05
CA ARG A 154 1.85 -14.32 -0.28
C ARG A 154 0.70 -13.36 -0.58
N ALA A 155 0.65 -12.25 0.15
CA ALA A 155 -0.39 -11.24 -0.05
C ALA A 155 -0.24 -10.54 -1.41
N ILE A 156 0.99 -10.22 -1.81
CA ILE A 156 1.25 -9.61 -3.12
C ILE A 156 0.76 -10.53 -4.24
N GLU A 157 1.10 -11.82 -4.15
CA GLU A 157 0.66 -12.81 -5.14
C GLU A 157 -0.86 -12.98 -5.14
N TYR A 158 -1.46 -13.03 -3.96
CA TYR A 158 -2.91 -13.10 -3.83
C TYR A 158 -3.55 -11.87 -4.48
N GLY A 159 -3.02 -10.67 -4.22
CA GLY A 159 -3.50 -9.44 -4.84
C GLY A 159 -3.43 -9.50 -6.35
N GLN A 160 -2.32 -9.96 -6.92
CA GLN A 160 -2.16 -10.11 -8.36
C GLN A 160 -3.25 -11.02 -8.94
N SER A 161 -3.58 -12.11 -8.26
CA SER A 161 -4.64 -13.03 -8.70
C SER A 161 -6.03 -12.38 -8.67
N LYS A 162 -6.20 -11.31 -7.89
CA LYS A 162 -7.46 -10.58 -7.75
C LYS A 162 -7.49 -9.27 -8.53
N GLY A 163 -6.43 -8.97 -9.29
CA GLY A 163 -6.34 -7.72 -10.04
C GLY A 163 -5.94 -6.52 -9.17
N ILE A 164 -5.36 -6.76 -8.01
CA ILE A 164 -4.92 -5.71 -7.08
C ILE A 164 -3.40 -5.64 -7.05
N THR A 165 -2.86 -4.47 -7.36
CA THR A 165 -1.43 -4.22 -7.23
C THR A 165 -1.13 -3.77 -5.80
N VAL A 166 -0.35 -4.57 -5.08
CA VAL A 166 0.05 -4.25 -3.71
C VAL A 166 1.44 -3.62 -3.75
N LYS A 167 1.53 -2.38 -3.28
CA LYS A 167 2.80 -1.65 -3.19
C LYS A 167 3.19 -1.52 -1.73
N ILE A 168 4.37 -1.99 -1.38
CA ILE A 168 4.86 -1.98 -0.01
C ILE A 168 5.95 -0.92 0.14
N THR A 169 5.78 -0.05 1.13
CA THR A 169 6.78 0.97 1.48
C THR A 169 7.26 0.72 2.90
N LYS A 170 8.58 0.55 3.05
CA LYS A 170 9.20 0.44 4.37
C LYS A 170 9.40 1.84 4.93
N VAL A 171 8.97 2.05 6.16
CA VAL A 171 9.11 3.34 6.86
C VAL A 171 9.91 3.11 8.14
N ASN A 172 11.07 3.74 8.21
CA ASN A 172 11.95 3.59 9.36
C ASN A 172 11.46 4.37 10.58
#